data_3cdff00fda5b4f9bb08ecd4600a2ba8c
#
_entry.id   3cdff00fda5b4f9bb08ecd4600a2ba8c
#
_cell.length_a   1.000
_cell.length_b   1.000
_cell.length_c   1.000
_cell.angle_alpha   90.00
_cell.angle_beta   90.00
_cell.angle_gamma   90.00
#
_symmetry.space_group_name_H-M   'P 1'
#
loop_
_entity.id
_entity.type
_entity.pdbx_description
1 polymer ?
#
loop_
_entity_poly.entity_id
_entity_poly.type
_entity_poly.pdbx_seq_one_letter_code
_entity_poly.pdbx_strand_id
1 'polypeptide(L)'
;AGESGKSTILKQMKLIHAAGFNPAEIETFRSIVFLNIMQSMKLVIEAMEYLKIPLDNSDNMTPSITKGQPFPIIYFEPLKSLWADPGVRQLFSSSYIPTDQDILRCRMKTSGIVETVFHLGPLTYRMFDVGGQRTERKKWIHCFEDVTAVLFLVAISGYDQCLVEDKDSNQMQEALMLFNSICNSQWFVNTSMILFLNKIDIFREKIKVSPVKKYFPDFLGDNQNFKQTTHFFKKKFQRLNRSQKKEIYPHFTDATDTNLLRHIMGSVTDIILTQNLRDL
;
A
#
# COMPACT_ATOMS: atom_id res chain seq x y z
N ALA A 1 5.93 -2.29 6.15
CA ALA A 1 5.49 -3.63 5.78
C ALA A 1 5.23 -3.70 4.27
N GLY A 2 5.12 -4.91 3.73
CA GLY A 2 4.67 -5.10 2.35
C GLY A 2 3.25 -4.56 2.15
N GLU A 3 2.91 -4.16 0.93
CA GLU A 3 1.53 -3.75 0.52
C GLU A 3 0.88 -2.62 1.31
N SER A 4 1.65 -1.81 2.01
CA SER A 4 1.13 -0.71 2.84
C SER A 4 0.81 0.58 2.08
N GLY A 5 1.13 0.66 0.77
CA GLY A 5 0.88 1.82 -0.09
C GLY A 5 2.06 2.78 -0.26
N LYS A 6 3.31 2.35 0.04
CA LYS A 6 4.52 3.18 -0.10
C LYS A 6 4.68 3.76 -1.51
N SER A 7 4.70 2.90 -2.51
CA SER A 7 4.84 3.33 -3.92
C SER A 7 3.63 4.14 -4.39
N THR A 8 2.45 3.96 -3.77
CA THR A 8 1.27 4.80 -4.05
C THR A 8 1.50 6.22 -3.54
N ILE A 9 2.12 6.40 -2.37
CA ILE A 9 2.49 7.74 -1.87
C ILE A 9 3.45 8.44 -2.82
N LEU A 10 4.47 7.75 -3.36
CA LEU A 10 5.35 8.34 -4.36
C LEU A 10 4.61 8.77 -5.63
N LYS A 11 3.67 7.96 -6.10
CA LYS A 11 2.81 8.31 -7.24
C LYS A 11 1.98 9.56 -6.93
N GLN A 12 1.44 9.67 -5.71
CA GLN A 12 0.71 10.84 -5.26
C GLN A 12 1.61 12.09 -5.18
N MET A 13 2.83 11.95 -4.65
CA MET A 13 3.78 13.07 -4.63
C MET A 13 4.06 13.60 -6.04
N LYS A 14 4.13 12.70 -7.02
CA LYS A 14 4.27 13.08 -8.43
C LYS A 14 3.06 13.82 -8.97
N LEU A 15 1.83 13.40 -8.60
CA LEU A 15 0.59 14.10 -8.98
C LEU A 15 0.43 15.46 -8.28
N ILE A 16 0.87 15.57 -7.03
CA ILE A 16 0.69 16.78 -6.21
C ILE A 16 1.76 17.84 -6.53
N HIS A 17 3.01 17.43 -6.74
CA HIS A 17 4.18 18.30 -6.77
C HIS A 17 4.98 18.30 -8.07
N ALA A 18 4.62 17.42 -9.00
CA ALA A 18 5.15 17.40 -10.37
C ALA A 18 4.01 17.53 -11.37
N ALA A 19 4.30 17.60 -12.64
CA ALA A 19 3.29 17.69 -13.70
C ALA A 19 2.50 16.36 -13.94
N GLY A 20 2.45 15.47 -12.96
CA GLY A 20 1.83 14.15 -13.09
C GLY A 20 2.72 13.16 -13.86
N PHE A 21 2.09 12.28 -14.64
CA PHE A 21 2.78 11.25 -15.44
C PHE A 21 2.88 11.68 -16.90
N ASN A 22 4.05 11.52 -17.48
CA ASN A 22 4.24 11.78 -18.89
C ASN A 22 3.66 10.64 -19.77
N PRO A 23 3.44 10.84 -21.08
CA PRO A 23 2.83 9.84 -21.96
C PRO A 23 3.54 8.47 -21.97
N ALA A 24 4.87 8.44 -21.89
CA ALA A 24 5.63 7.19 -21.87
C ALA A 24 5.42 6.41 -20.56
N GLU A 25 5.29 7.12 -19.44
CA GLU A 25 4.96 6.51 -18.15
C GLU A 25 3.53 5.97 -18.14
N ILE A 26 2.57 6.73 -18.69
CA ILE A 26 1.16 6.30 -18.79
C ILE A 26 1.07 5.01 -19.61
N GLU A 27 1.80 4.91 -20.72
CA GLU A 27 1.83 3.67 -21.53
C GLU A 27 2.48 2.49 -20.79
N THR A 28 3.50 2.76 -19.98
CA THR A 28 4.07 1.74 -19.08
C THR A 28 3.04 1.26 -18.07
N PHE A 29 2.30 2.19 -17.42
CA PHE A 29 1.25 1.84 -16.48
C PHE A 29 0.08 1.11 -17.12
N ARG A 30 -0.26 1.39 -18.38
CA ARG A 30 -1.28 0.65 -19.12
C ARG A 30 -0.99 -0.84 -19.15
N SER A 31 0.24 -1.23 -19.50
CA SER A 31 0.66 -2.64 -19.48
C SER A 31 0.57 -3.26 -18.09
N ILE A 32 0.92 -2.49 -17.02
CA ILE A 32 0.85 -2.95 -15.64
C ILE A 32 -0.61 -3.12 -15.17
N VAL A 33 -1.49 -2.20 -15.53
CA VAL A 33 -2.94 -2.30 -15.24
C VAL A 33 -3.51 -3.59 -15.84
N PHE A 34 -3.21 -3.87 -17.10
CA PHE A 34 -3.64 -5.11 -17.74
C PHE A 34 -3.13 -6.36 -17.04
N LEU A 35 -1.83 -6.40 -16.70
CA LEU A 35 -1.26 -7.53 -15.95
C LEU A 35 -1.94 -7.70 -14.58
N ASN A 36 -2.23 -6.62 -13.87
CA ASN A 36 -2.90 -6.69 -12.58
C ASN A 36 -4.33 -7.26 -12.69
N ILE A 37 -5.09 -6.83 -13.70
CA ILE A 37 -6.44 -7.34 -13.95
C ILE A 37 -6.37 -8.84 -14.24
N MET A 38 -5.51 -9.26 -15.17
CA MET A 38 -5.35 -10.68 -15.53
C MET A 38 -4.96 -11.55 -14.33
N GLN A 39 -4.00 -11.09 -13.51
CA GLN A 39 -3.60 -11.80 -12.31
C GLN A 39 -4.73 -11.89 -11.27
N SER A 40 -5.50 -10.82 -11.10
CA SER A 40 -6.63 -10.79 -10.17
C SER A 40 -7.74 -11.74 -10.61
N MET A 41 -8.07 -11.76 -11.90
CA MET A 41 -9.07 -12.70 -12.47
C MET A 41 -8.63 -14.15 -12.30
N LYS A 42 -7.37 -14.45 -12.56
CA LYS A 42 -6.80 -15.79 -12.33
C LYS A 42 -6.99 -16.22 -10.87
N LEU A 43 -6.66 -15.35 -9.90
CA LEU A 43 -6.81 -15.65 -8.48
C LEU A 43 -8.28 -15.88 -8.08
N VAL A 44 -9.22 -15.14 -8.68
CA VAL A 44 -10.67 -15.35 -8.44
C VAL A 44 -11.10 -16.73 -8.93
N ILE A 45 -10.70 -17.13 -10.13
CA ILE A 45 -11.03 -18.46 -10.69
C ILE A 45 -10.42 -19.57 -9.82
N GLU A 46 -9.14 -19.47 -9.46
CA GLU A 46 -8.47 -20.43 -8.55
C GLU A 46 -9.19 -20.51 -7.18
N ALA A 47 -9.67 -19.40 -6.65
CA ALA A 47 -10.42 -19.37 -5.40
C ALA A 47 -11.80 -20.03 -5.56
N MET A 48 -12.49 -19.83 -6.68
CA MET A 48 -13.77 -20.50 -6.98
C MET A 48 -13.60 -22.01 -7.06
N GLU A 49 -12.58 -22.50 -7.75
CA GLU A 49 -12.25 -23.93 -7.80
C GLU A 49 -11.99 -24.50 -6.40
N TYR A 50 -11.16 -23.82 -5.60
CA TYR A 50 -10.84 -24.23 -4.23
C TYR A 50 -12.08 -24.31 -3.33
N LEU A 51 -12.98 -23.32 -3.45
CA LEU A 51 -14.22 -23.22 -2.68
C LEU A 51 -15.35 -24.08 -3.26
N LYS A 52 -15.13 -24.75 -4.38
CA LYS A 52 -16.13 -25.52 -5.12
C LYS A 52 -17.38 -24.70 -5.48
N ILE A 53 -17.18 -23.43 -5.80
CA ILE A 53 -18.24 -22.53 -6.28
C ILE A 53 -18.33 -22.74 -7.80
N PRO A 54 -19.47 -23.28 -8.32
CA PRO A 54 -19.63 -23.49 -9.76
C PRO A 54 -19.72 -22.14 -10.48
N LEU A 55 -19.17 -22.10 -11.69
CA LEU A 55 -19.48 -21.04 -12.64
C LEU A 55 -20.89 -21.28 -13.19
N ASP A 56 -21.70 -20.24 -13.34
CA ASP A 56 -23.07 -20.34 -13.89
C ASP A 56 -23.09 -20.89 -15.33
N ASN A 57 -21.98 -20.73 -16.05
CA ASN A 57 -21.78 -21.31 -17.37
C ASN A 57 -20.65 -22.34 -17.29
N SER A 58 -21.00 -23.63 -17.44
CA SER A 58 -20.09 -24.79 -17.38
C SER A 58 -18.99 -24.77 -18.47
N ASP A 59 -19.21 -24.04 -19.58
CA ASP A 59 -18.23 -23.90 -20.64
C ASP A 59 -17.01 -23.04 -20.22
N ASN A 60 -17.10 -22.44 -19.03
CA ASN A 60 -16.05 -21.66 -18.41
C ASN A 60 -15.09 -22.49 -17.52
N MET A 61 -15.19 -23.83 -17.50
CA MET A 61 -14.26 -24.69 -16.77
C MET A 61 -12.86 -24.67 -17.38
N THR A 62 -11.88 -24.37 -16.57
CA THR A 62 -10.51 -24.11 -17.01
C THR A 62 -9.56 -25.28 -16.74
N PRO A 63 -8.65 -25.62 -17.67
CA PRO A 63 -7.49 -26.46 -17.37
C PRO A 63 -6.43 -25.71 -16.57
N SER A 64 -5.66 -26.44 -15.76
CA SER A 64 -4.58 -25.90 -14.94
C SER A 64 -3.49 -25.19 -15.76
N ILE A 65 -3.15 -23.95 -15.37
CA ILE A 65 -2.06 -23.18 -15.98
C ILE A 65 -0.76 -23.50 -15.25
N THR A 66 0.23 -24.03 -15.97
CA THR A 66 1.60 -24.19 -15.49
C THR A 66 2.39 -22.90 -15.70
N LYS A 67 3.18 -22.51 -14.71
CA LYS A 67 4.01 -21.30 -14.72
C LYS A 67 4.98 -21.32 -15.91
N GLY A 68 4.86 -20.32 -16.81
CA GLY A 68 5.76 -20.15 -17.96
C GLY A 68 5.18 -20.49 -19.34
N GLN A 69 3.92 -20.94 -19.42
CA GLN A 69 3.26 -21.14 -20.72
C GLN A 69 2.50 -19.88 -21.18
N PRO A 70 2.40 -19.65 -22.51
CA PRO A 70 1.57 -18.59 -23.04
C PRO A 70 0.12 -18.79 -22.62
N PHE A 71 -0.61 -17.70 -22.44
CA PHE A 71 -2.01 -17.68 -21.99
C PHE A 71 -2.85 -18.63 -22.86
N PRO A 72 -3.45 -19.70 -22.31
CA PRO A 72 -4.20 -20.65 -23.11
C PRO A 72 -5.49 -20.01 -23.66
N ILE A 73 -5.71 -20.17 -24.98
CA ILE A 73 -6.89 -19.67 -25.71
C ILE A 73 -8.22 -20.07 -25.04
N ILE A 74 -8.24 -21.16 -24.33
CA ILE A 74 -9.41 -21.73 -23.63
C ILE A 74 -9.96 -20.80 -22.52
N TYR A 75 -9.14 -19.90 -21.95
CA TYR A 75 -9.59 -18.88 -21.01
C TYR A 75 -10.22 -17.67 -21.71
N PHE A 76 -10.12 -17.63 -23.03
CA PHE A 76 -10.56 -16.47 -23.81
C PHE A 76 -12.09 -16.30 -23.75
N GLU A 77 -12.89 -17.36 -23.82
CA GLU A 77 -14.35 -17.26 -23.82
C GLU A 77 -14.94 -16.97 -22.44
N PRO A 78 -14.49 -17.57 -21.30
CA PRO A 78 -14.87 -17.11 -19.97
C PRO A 78 -14.47 -15.67 -19.67
N LEU A 79 -13.28 -15.28 -20.06
CA LEU A 79 -12.84 -13.90 -19.95
C LEU A 79 -13.63 -13.00 -20.90
N LYS A 80 -14.01 -13.46 -22.07
CA LYS A 80 -14.81 -12.74 -23.05
C LYS A 80 -16.26 -12.53 -22.58
N SER A 81 -16.83 -13.45 -21.80
CA SER A 81 -18.12 -13.26 -21.14
C SER A 81 -18.06 -12.16 -20.06
N LEU A 82 -17.00 -12.14 -19.25
CA LEU A 82 -16.67 -11.01 -18.38
C LEU A 82 -16.27 -9.75 -19.18
N TRP A 83 -15.64 -9.93 -20.34
CA TRP A 83 -15.32 -8.88 -21.29
C TRP A 83 -16.51 -8.41 -22.14
N ALA A 84 -17.66 -9.08 -22.04
CA ALA A 84 -18.91 -8.57 -22.61
C ALA A 84 -19.42 -7.34 -21.87
N ASP A 85 -18.94 -7.12 -20.65
CA ASP A 85 -19.14 -5.86 -19.95
C ASP A 85 -18.50 -4.70 -20.73
N PRO A 86 -19.27 -3.67 -21.11
CA PRO A 86 -18.76 -2.52 -21.85
C PRO A 86 -17.56 -1.82 -21.19
N GLY A 87 -17.53 -1.76 -19.85
CA GLY A 87 -16.43 -1.18 -19.08
C GLY A 87 -15.13 -1.98 -19.20
N VAL A 88 -15.23 -3.32 -19.15
CA VAL A 88 -14.08 -4.20 -19.34
C VAL A 88 -13.57 -4.13 -20.78
N ARG A 89 -14.46 -4.07 -21.77
CA ARG A 89 -14.07 -3.88 -23.19
C ARG A 89 -13.38 -2.55 -23.44
N GLN A 90 -13.81 -1.50 -22.77
CA GLN A 90 -13.18 -0.18 -22.88
C GLN A 90 -11.75 -0.19 -22.33
N LEU A 91 -11.49 -0.89 -21.23
CA LEU A 91 -10.16 -1.07 -20.64
C LEU A 91 -9.16 -1.74 -21.60
N PHE A 92 -9.62 -2.72 -22.40
CA PHE A 92 -8.78 -3.48 -23.32
C PHE A 92 -8.80 -2.95 -24.77
N SER A 93 -9.53 -1.86 -25.02
CA SER A 93 -9.48 -1.20 -26.32
C SER A 93 -8.08 -0.59 -26.56
N SER A 94 -7.68 -0.51 -27.82
CA SER A 94 -6.43 0.17 -28.21
C SER A 94 -6.42 1.66 -27.82
N SER A 95 -7.60 2.21 -27.47
CA SER A 95 -7.80 3.60 -27.08
C SER A 95 -7.81 3.83 -25.55
N TYR A 96 -7.68 2.77 -24.72
CA TYR A 96 -7.65 2.93 -23.26
C TYR A 96 -6.38 3.65 -22.82
N ILE A 97 -6.57 4.76 -22.12
CA ILE A 97 -5.51 5.55 -21.47
C ILE A 97 -5.77 5.47 -19.97
N PRO A 98 -4.82 4.94 -19.15
CA PRO A 98 -4.98 4.91 -17.71
C PRO A 98 -5.24 6.28 -17.10
N THR A 99 -6.23 6.38 -16.24
CA THR A 99 -6.46 7.54 -15.40
C THR A 99 -5.46 7.58 -14.24
N ASP A 100 -5.32 8.71 -13.56
CA ASP A 100 -4.51 8.81 -12.35
C ASP A 100 -4.95 7.79 -11.30
N GLN A 101 -6.27 7.55 -11.17
CA GLN A 101 -6.82 6.56 -10.24
C GLN A 101 -6.42 5.12 -10.61
N ASP A 102 -6.39 4.79 -11.88
CA ASP A 102 -5.92 3.48 -12.34
C ASP A 102 -4.43 3.30 -12.00
N ILE A 103 -3.63 4.34 -12.25
CA ILE A 103 -2.20 4.36 -11.94
C ILE A 103 -1.97 4.24 -10.43
N LEU A 104 -2.71 4.98 -9.59
CA LEU A 104 -2.58 4.91 -8.13
C LEU A 104 -2.92 3.51 -7.58
N ARG A 105 -3.93 2.87 -8.14
CA ARG A 105 -4.42 1.55 -7.70
C ARG A 105 -3.61 0.39 -8.28
N CYS A 106 -2.94 0.59 -9.42
CA CYS A 106 -2.16 -0.49 -10.00
C CYS A 106 -0.99 -0.89 -9.10
N ARG A 107 -0.83 -2.22 -8.95
CA ARG A 107 0.19 -2.81 -8.09
C ARG A 107 1.45 -3.12 -8.90
N MET A 108 2.55 -2.57 -8.43
CA MET A 108 3.90 -2.88 -8.89
C MET A 108 4.75 -3.33 -7.70
N LYS A 109 5.46 -4.45 -7.83
CA LYS A 109 6.39 -4.88 -6.78
C LYS A 109 7.62 -3.99 -6.83
N THR A 110 7.89 -3.26 -5.74
CA THR A 110 9.14 -2.50 -5.60
C THR A 110 10.27 -3.47 -5.23
N SER A 111 11.29 -3.53 -6.05
CA SER A 111 12.54 -4.22 -5.78
C SER A 111 13.67 -3.20 -5.59
N GLY A 112 14.48 -3.38 -4.54
CA GLY A 112 15.56 -2.46 -4.24
C GLY A 112 15.10 -1.15 -3.61
N ILE A 113 15.81 -0.08 -3.94
CA ILE A 113 15.58 1.29 -3.49
C ILE A 113 15.37 2.14 -4.74
N VAL A 114 14.29 2.91 -4.75
CA VAL A 114 13.97 3.85 -5.84
C VAL A 114 13.99 5.25 -5.25
N GLU A 115 14.90 6.09 -5.75
CA GLU A 115 14.97 7.50 -5.39
C GLU A 115 14.11 8.34 -6.34
N THR A 116 13.36 9.28 -5.77
CA THR A 116 12.59 10.27 -6.52
C THR A 116 12.81 11.64 -5.91
N VAL A 117 13.10 12.63 -6.75
CA VAL A 117 13.35 14.02 -6.33
C VAL A 117 12.16 14.90 -6.69
N PHE A 118 11.70 15.69 -5.73
CA PHE A 118 10.63 16.67 -5.91
C PHE A 118 11.14 18.06 -5.48
N HIS A 119 10.78 19.08 -6.27
CA HIS A 119 11.08 20.48 -5.94
C HIS A 119 9.79 21.17 -5.46
N LEU A 120 9.81 21.67 -4.23
CA LEU A 120 8.69 22.38 -3.61
C LEU A 120 9.15 23.80 -3.23
N GLY A 121 9.00 24.75 -4.13
CA GLY A 121 9.55 26.09 -3.97
C GLY A 121 11.08 26.04 -3.79
N PRO A 122 11.63 26.58 -2.69
CA PRO A 122 13.06 26.54 -2.42
C PRO A 122 13.57 25.20 -1.89
N LEU A 123 12.68 24.25 -1.59
CA LEU A 123 13.02 22.97 -0.97
C LEU A 123 13.14 21.87 -2.01
N THR A 124 14.13 21.01 -1.81
CA THR A 124 14.29 19.77 -2.58
C THR A 124 14.06 18.56 -1.68
N TYR A 125 13.06 17.76 -2.02
CA TYR A 125 12.74 16.53 -1.33
C TYR A 125 13.32 15.34 -2.10
N ARG A 126 14.16 14.56 -1.44
CA ARG A 126 14.67 13.29 -1.95
C ARG A 126 13.95 12.18 -1.21
N MET A 127 13.07 11.45 -1.90
CA MET A 127 12.27 10.37 -1.32
C MET A 127 12.78 9.01 -1.82
N PHE A 128 13.00 8.10 -0.87
CA PHE A 128 13.43 6.73 -1.15
C PHE A 128 12.26 5.77 -0.93
N ASP A 129 11.73 5.15 -2.01
CA ASP A 129 10.83 4.01 -1.89
C ASP A 129 11.63 2.72 -1.78
N VAL A 130 11.32 1.95 -0.77
CA VAL A 130 12.02 0.71 -0.47
C VAL A 130 11.09 -0.49 -0.53
N GLY A 131 11.55 -1.59 -1.10
CA GLY A 131 10.82 -2.85 -1.12
C GLY A 131 10.41 -3.26 0.30
N GLY A 132 9.10 -3.55 0.52
CA GLY A 132 8.56 -3.81 1.86
C GLY A 132 8.61 -5.28 2.29
N GLN A 133 8.86 -6.21 1.37
CA GLN A 133 8.97 -7.65 1.66
C GLN A 133 10.19 -7.95 2.53
N ARG A 134 10.15 -9.05 3.32
CA ARG A 134 11.23 -9.43 4.23
C ARG A 134 12.59 -9.54 3.53
N THR A 135 12.60 -10.09 2.32
CA THR A 135 13.81 -10.25 1.48
C THR A 135 14.42 -8.92 1.04
N GLU A 136 13.63 -7.86 0.90
CA GLU A 136 14.10 -6.54 0.46
C GLU A 136 14.67 -5.70 1.62
N ARG A 137 14.30 -5.98 2.87
CA ARG A 137 14.66 -5.13 4.03
C ARG A 137 16.15 -5.02 4.29
N LYS A 138 16.95 -6.03 3.88
CA LYS A 138 18.42 -5.98 3.99
C LYS A 138 19.02 -4.80 3.23
N LYS A 139 18.35 -4.36 2.16
CA LYS A 139 18.77 -3.24 1.32
C LYS A 139 18.52 -1.88 1.96
N TRP A 140 17.65 -1.79 2.97
CA TRP A 140 17.25 -0.52 3.58
C TRP A 140 18.41 0.22 4.25
N ILE A 141 19.41 -0.52 4.75
CA ILE A 141 20.59 0.06 5.39
C ILE A 141 21.31 1.08 4.50
N HIS A 142 21.24 0.89 3.18
CA HIS A 142 21.89 1.78 2.21
C HIS A 142 21.24 3.18 2.06
N CYS A 143 20.08 3.39 2.68
CA CYS A 143 19.40 4.68 2.68
C CYS A 143 19.09 5.19 4.10
N PHE A 144 19.73 4.67 5.14
CA PHE A 144 19.48 5.08 6.54
C PHE A 144 20.30 6.28 6.97
N GLU A 145 21.42 6.51 6.31
CA GLU A 145 22.33 7.62 6.63
C GLU A 145 21.70 8.96 6.24
N ASP A 146 21.84 9.95 7.11
CA ASP A 146 21.39 11.35 6.92
C ASP A 146 19.91 11.52 6.54
N VAL A 147 19.05 10.61 7.01
CA VAL A 147 17.61 10.68 6.76
C VAL A 147 16.96 11.68 7.71
N THR A 148 16.36 12.73 7.15
CA THR A 148 15.64 13.78 7.89
C THR A 148 14.35 13.26 8.52
N ALA A 149 13.60 12.42 7.81
CA ALA A 149 12.35 11.84 8.29
C ALA A 149 12.14 10.42 7.75
N VAL A 150 11.54 9.57 8.57
CA VAL A 150 11.04 8.25 8.15
C VAL A 150 9.53 8.32 8.03
N LEU A 151 9.03 8.07 6.83
CA LEU A 151 7.61 7.90 6.58
C LEU A 151 7.25 6.40 6.64
N PHE A 152 6.70 5.97 7.77
CA PHE A 152 6.34 4.58 7.99
C PHE A 152 4.87 4.32 7.68
N LEU A 153 4.60 3.45 6.71
CA LEU A 153 3.25 3.13 6.25
C LEU A 153 2.77 1.78 6.76
N VAL A 154 1.55 1.77 7.30
CA VAL A 154 0.84 0.57 7.75
C VAL A 154 -0.51 0.48 7.08
N ALA A 155 -0.82 -0.64 6.42
CA ALA A 155 -2.18 -0.93 6.00
C ALA A 155 -2.99 -1.41 7.21
N ILE A 156 -3.77 -0.53 7.87
CA ILE A 156 -4.54 -0.93 9.05
C ILE A 156 -5.65 -1.91 8.73
N SER A 157 -6.09 -1.98 7.47
CA SER A 157 -7.04 -3.00 6.97
C SER A 157 -6.47 -4.43 6.96
N GLY A 158 -5.15 -4.59 7.16
CA GLY A 158 -4.48 -5.89 7.23
C GLY A 158 -4.47 -6.55 8.62
N TYR A 159 -5.25 -6.04 9.59
CA TYR A 159 -5.27 -6.55 10.96
C TYR A 159 -5.75 -8.01 11.08
N ASP A 160 -6.55 -8.47 10.13
CA ASP A 160 -7.13 -9.82 10.06
C ASP A 160 -6.49 -10.69 8.96
N GLN A 161 -5.41 -10.23 8.33
CA GLN A 161 -4.75 -10.89 7.21
C GLN A 161 -3.41 -11.51 7.64
N CYS A 162 -3.07 -12.65 7.03
CA CYS A 162 -1.72 -13.19 7.08
C CYS A 162 -0.81 -12.49 6.06
N LEU A 163 0.50 -12.68 6.23
CA LEU A 163 1.48 -12.26 5.23
C LEU A 163 1.41 -13.15 3.98
N VAL A 164 1.65 -12.56 2.82
CA VAL A 164 1.79 -13.34 1.57
C VAL A 164 3.00 -14.29 1.65
N GLU A 165 4.03 -13.89 2.39
CA GLU A 165 5.31 -14.61 2.55
C GLU A 165 5.27 -15.66 3.66
N ASP A 166 4.30 -15.55 4.58
CA ASP A 166 4.21 -16.38 5.78
C ASP A 166 2.76 -16.41 6.28
N LYS A 167 2.07 -17.50 5.99
CA LYS A 167 0.63 -17.65 6.28
C LYS A 167 0.31 -17.71 7.78
N ASP A 168 1.28 -18.02 8.61
CA ASP A 168 1.11 -18.11 10.07
C ASP A 168 1.33 -16.75 10.78
N SER A 169 1.87 -15.77 10.07
CA SER A 169 2.16 -14.44 10.60
C SER A 169 1.07 -13.44 10.24
N ASN A 170 0.54 -12.72 11.25
CA ASN A 170 -0.42 -11.64 11.03
C ASN A 170 0.28 -10.37 10.50
N GLN A 171 -0.30 -9.78 9.47
CA GLN A 171 0.27 -8.61 8.77
C GLN A 171 0.43 -7.39 9.69
N MET A 172 -0.52 -7.15 10.60
CA MET A 172 -0.46 -6.03 11.54
C MET A 172 0.57 -6.27 12.64
N GLN A 173 0.69 -7.49 13.15
CA GLN A 173 1.71 -7.84 14.15
C GLN A 173 3.11 -7.68 13.56
N GLU A 174 3.32 -8.14 12.34
CA GLU A 174 4.58 -7.91 11.60
C GLU A 174 4.88 -6.41 11.43
N ALA A 175 3.87 -5.60 11.13
CA ALA A 175 4.04 -4.14 11.03
C ALA A 175 4.42 -3.50 12.36
N LEU A 176 3.84 -3.96 13.48
CA LEU A 176 4.20 -3.51 14.84
C LEU A 176 5.65 -3.88 15.20
N MET A 177 6.08 -5.13 14.92
CA MET A 177 7.46 -5.57 15.16
C MET A 177 8.45 -4.75 14.33
N LEU A 178 8.16 -4.55 13.05
CA LEU A 178 9.01 -3.77 12.16
C LEU A 178 9.09 -2.31 12.60
N PHE A 179 7.95 -1.70 12.97
CA PHE A 179 7.92 -0.34 13.48
C PHE A 179 8.75 -0.19 14.76
N ASN A 180 8.62 -1.13 15.71
CA ASN A 180 9.41 -1.14 16.93
C ASN A 180 10.92 -1.18 16.63
N SER A 181 11.33 -2.00 15.68
CA SER A 181 12.74 -2.09 15.26
C SER A 181 13.25 -0.79 14.64
N ILE A 182 12.49 -0.20 13.73
CA ILE A 182 12.88 1.04 13.02
C ILE A 182 12.82 2.26 13.97
N CYS A 183 11.73 2.43 14.69
CA CYS A 183 11.52 3.58 15.59
C CYS A 183 12.60 3.69 16.67
N ASN A 184 13.08 2.54 17.16
CA ASN A 184 14.08 2.48 18.23
C ASN A 184 15.51 2.18 17.73
N SER A 185 15.73 2.22 16.41
CA SER A 185 17.04 2.04 15.82
C SER A 185 17.96 3.23 16.13
N GLN A 186 19.25 2.93 16.36
CA GLN A 186 20.29 3.95 16.55
C GLN A 186 20.45 4.90 15.34
N TRP A 187 20.13 4.43 14.14
CA TRP A 187 20.18 5.26 12.93
C TRP A 187 19.18 6.41 12.93
N PHE A 188 18.08 6.27 13.68
CA PHE A 188 16.96 7.20 13.64
C PHE A 188 16.73 7.91 14.97
N VAL A 189 17.77 8.07 15.80
CA VAL A 189 17.64 8.73 17.13
C VAL A 189 17.10 10.14 17.00
N ASN A 190 17.61 10.90 16.03
CA ASN A 190 17.25 12.31 15.78
C ASN A 190 16.31 12.47 14.57
N THR A 191 15.85 11.38 13.97
CA THR A 191 15.01 11.39 12.77
C THR A 191 13.54 11.47 13.14
N SER A 192 12.78 12.35 12.46
CA SER A 192 11.33 12.45 12.61
C SER A 192 10.63 11.16 12.19
N MET A 193 9.71 10.68 13.03
CA MET A 193 8.96 9.46 12.74
C MET A 193 7.51 9.80 12.39
N ILE A 194 7.18 9.74 11.11
CA ILE A 194 5.84 10.00 10.59
C ILE A 194 5.18 8.65 10.31
N LEU A 195 4.02 8.42 10.95
CA LEU A 195 3.30 7.16 10.85
C LEU A 195 2.01 7.35 10.05
N PHE A 196 1.92 6.73 8.88
CA PHE A 196 0.69 6.67 8.11
C PHE A 196 -0.06 5.38 8.40
N LEU A 197 -1.19 5.49 9.08
CA LEU A 197 -2.18 4.44 9.26
C LEU A 197 -3.09 4.46 8.03
N ASN A 198 -2.65 3.73 7.00
CA ASN A 198 -3.18 3.80 5.64
C ASN A 198 -4.29 2.77 5.38
N LYS A 199 -5.01 2.97 4.27
CA LYS A 199 -6.16 2.16 3.81
C LYS A 199 -7.34 2.24 4.78
N ILE A 200 -7.62 3.45 5.29
CA ILE A 200 -8.74 3.70 6.21
C ILE A 200 -10.12 3.47 5.57
N ASP A 201 -10.22 3.65 4.26
CA ASP A 201 -11.38 3.34 3.43
C ASP A 201 -11.74 1.86 3.54
N ILE A 202 -10.80 0.97 3.21
CA ILE A 202 -10.98 -0.48 3.32
C ILE A 202 -11.19 -0.91 4.77
N PHE A 203 -10.46 -0.31 5.72
CA PHE A 203 -10.59 -0.61 7.14
C PHE A 203 -12.00 -0.33 7.65
N ARG A 204 -12.60 0.80 7.26
CA ARG A 204 -13.95 1.21 7.65
C ARG A 204 -15.03 0.18 7.24
N GLU A 205 -14.90 -0.39 6.06
CA GLU A 205 -15.83 -1.43 5.61
C GLU A 205 -15.56 -2.77 6.29
N LYS A 206 -14.29 -3.10 6.48
CA LYS A 206 -13.88 -4.39 7.03
C LYS A 206 -14.30 -4.58 8.49
N ILE A 207 -14.21 -3.56 9.34
CA ILE A 207 -14.61 -3.67 10.76
C ILE A 207 -16.10 -4.00 10.95
N LYS A 208 -16.94 -3.77 9.95
CA LYS A 208 -18.36 -4.12 9.98
C LYS A 208 -18.60 -5.64 9.95
N VAL A 209 -17.69 -6.38 9.33
CA VAL A 209 -17.83 -7.84 9.11
C VAL A 209 -16.75 -8.67 9.78
N SER A 210 -15.60 -8.09 10.12
CA SER A 210 -14.47 -8.76 10.76
C SER A 210 -14.11 -8.06 12.08
N PRO A 211 -14.49 -8.61 13.25
CA PRO A 211 -14.26 -7.96 14.54
C PRO A 211 -12.77 -7.85 14.87
N VAL A 212 -12.29 -6.65 15.23
CA VAL A 212 -10.89 -6.41 15.64
C VAL A 212 -10.49 -7.28 16.83
N LYS A 213 -11.39 -7.47 17.81
CA LYS A 213 -11.14 -8.26 19.02
C LYS A 213 -10.79 -9.72 18.75
N LYS A 214 -11.23 -10.27 17.61
CA LYS A 214 -10.89 -11.65 17.21
C LYS A 214 -9.39 -11.83 16.97
N TYR A 215 -8.71 -10.81 16.47
CA TYR A 215 -7.29 -10.82 16.11
C TYR A 215 -6.42 -10.09 17.13
N PHE A 216 -7.04 -9.16 17.88
CA PHE A 216 -6.42 -8.38 18.94
C PHE A 216 -7.30 -8.44 20.19
N PRO A 217 -7.15 -9.51 21.02
CA PRO A 217 -8.01 -9.74 22.21
C PRO A 217 -7.92 -8.61 23.25
N ASP A 218 -6.86 -7.83 23.24
CA ASP A 218 -6.64 -6.67 24.09
C ASP A 218 -7.46 -5.43 23.68
N PHE A 219 -8.21 -5.50 22.59
CA PHE A 219 -9.17 -4.47 22.23
C PHE A 219 -10.45 -4.62 23.05
N LEU A 220 -10.75 -3.61 23.87
CA LEU A 220 -11.90 -3.61 24.78
C LEU A 220 -13.05 -2.71 24.29
N GLY A 221 -12.88 -2.05 23.14
CA GLY A 221 -13.87 -1.14 22.58
C GLY A 221 -14.93 -1.84 21.74
N ASP A 222 -15.81 -1.04 21.15
CA ASP A 222 -16.79 -1.47 20.16
C ASP A 222 -16.10 -1.75 18.82
N ASN A 223 -16.21 -3.01 18.32
CA ASN A 223 -15.56 -3.47 17.11
C ASN A 223 -16.03 -2.73 15.85
N GLN A 224 -17.26 -2.22 15.83
CA GLN A 224 -17.83 -1.48 14.68
C GLN A 224 -17.55 0.02 14.77
N ASN A 225 -17.07 0.51 15.92
CA ASN A 225 -16.76 1.92 16.10
C ASN A 225 -15.41 2.29 15.46
N PHE A 226 -15.48 2.96 14.33
CA PHE A 226 -14.29 3.37 13.55
C PHE A 226 -13.30 4.22 14.36
N LYS A 227 -13.80 5.16 15.19
CA LYS A 227 -12.92 6.01 16.00
C LYS A 227 -12.20 5.23 17.09
N GLN A 228 -12.89 4.30 17.76
CA GLN A 228 -12.28 3.48 18.81
C GLN A 228 -11.26 2.50 18.24
N THR A 229 -11.58 1.84 17.13
CA THR A 229 -10.70 0.86 16.49
C THR A 229 -9.45 1.52 15.90
N THR A 230 -9.58 2.64 15.19
CA THR A 230 -8.43 3.40 14.66
C THR A 230 -7.56 3.96 15.78
N HIS A 231 -8.16 4.48 16.87
CA HIS A 231 -7.43 5.00 18.02
C HIS A 231 -6.65 3.90 18.76
N PHE A 232 -7.21 2.69 18.85
CA PHE A 232 -6.51 1.54 19.42
C PHE A 232 -5.22 1.22 18.65
N PHE A 233 -5.27 1.11 17.33
CA PHE A 233 -4.06 0.88 16.53
C PHE A 233 -3.08 2.05 16.63
N LYS A 234 -3.55 3.30 16.56
CA LYS A 234 -2.70 4.48 16.80
C LYS A 234 -1.93 4.37 18.10
N LYS A 235 -2.62 4.08 19.21
CA LYS A 235 -1.97 3.91 20.54
C LYS A 235 -1.00 2.74 20.56
N LYS A 236 -1.31 1.61 19.92
CA LYS A 236 -0.38 0.48 19.86
C LYS A 236 0.96 0.87 19.23
N PHE A 237 0.95 1.61 18.11
CA PHE A 237 2.18 2.08 17.50
C PHE A 237 2.91 3.12 18.36
N GLN A 238 2.21 4.09 18.90
CA GLN A 238 2.81 5.13 19.74
C GLN A 238 3.51 4.56 20.98
N ARG A 239 2.95 3.53 21.61
CA ARG A 239 3.53 2.87 22.79
C ARG A 239 4.83 2.11 22.51
N LEU A 240 5.15 1.82 21.24
CA LEU A 240 6.40 1.15 20.88
C LEU A 240 7.60 2.10 20.91
N ASN A 241 7.38 3.41 20.91
CA ASN A 241 8.44 4.39 21.07
C ASN A 241 8.99 4.34 22.50
N ARG A 242 10.28 4.08 22.63
CA ARG A 242 11.01 4.02 23.90
C ARG A 242 11.68 5.35 24.28
N SER A 243 11.79 6.26 23.31
CA SER A 243 12.41 7.56 23.51
C SER A 243 11.39 8.57 24.06
N GLN A 244 11.77 9.29 25.12
CA GLN A 244 10.98 10.41 25.63
C GLN A 244 11.12 11.69 24.79
N LYS A 245 12.18 11.78 23.99
CA LYS A 245 12.48 12.96 23.16
C LYS A 245 11.91 12.86 21.75
N LYS A 246 11.79 11.64 21.22
CA LYS A 246 11.28 11.41 19.87
C LYS A 246 9.75 11.41 19.87
N GLU A 247 9.17 12.20 19.01
CA GLU A 247 7.73 12.19 18.76
C GLU A 247 7.38 11.33 17.53
N ILE A 248 6.22 10.68 17.60
CA ILE A 248 5.61 9.98 16.47
C ILE A 248 4.44 10.82 16.01
N TYR A 249 4.39 11.14 14.73
CA TYR A 249 3.34 11.93 14.09
C TYR A 249 2.39 11.01 13.30
N PRO A 250 1.28 10.53 13.93
CA PRO A 250 0.36 9.61 13.29
C PRO A 250 -0.70 10.32 12.48
N HIS A 251 -0.88 9.89 11.24
CA HIS A 251 -1.93 10.34 10.33
C HIS A 251 -2.76 9.16 9.85
N PHE A 252 -4.08 9.34 9.75
CA PHE A 252 -4.97 8.38 9.11
C PHE A 252 -5.08 8.73 7.63
N THR A 253 -4.73 7.78 6.75
CA THR A 253 -4.60 8.05 5.33
C THR A 253 -5.37 7.05 4.47
N ASP A 254 -5.84 7.54 3.34
CA ASP A 254 -6.13 6.79 2.14
C ASP A 254 -5.15 7.25 1.06
N ALA A 255 -4.20 6.39 0.69
CA ALA A 255 -3.18 6.75 -0.29
C ALA A 255 -3.73 6.94 -1.71
N THR A 256 -5.00 6.60 -1.97
CA THR A 256 -5.67 6.83 -3.26
C THR A 256 -6.45 8.15 -3.29
N ASP A 257 -6.66 8.79 -2.14
CA ASP A 257 -7.31 10.11 -2.03
C ASP A 257 -6.25 11.23 -2.12
N THR A 258 -6.15 11.84 -3.29
CA THR A 258 -5.19 12.91 -3.58
C THR A 258 -5.44 14.16 -2.73
N ASN A 259 -6.71 14.51 -2.45
CA ASN A 259 -7.03 15.70 -1.68
C ASN A 259 -6.66 15.53 -0.21
N LEU A 260 -7.02 14.38 0.38
CA LEU A 260 -6.61 14.03 1.75
C LEU A 260 -5.09 14.05 1.88
N LEU A 261 -4.37 13.43 0.94
CA LEU A 261 -2.91 13.38 0.99
C LEU A 261 -2.25 14.74 0.81
N ARG A 262 -2.79 15.62 -0.04
CA ARG A 262 -2.26 16.98 -0.18
C ARG A 262 -2.28 17.74 1.15
N HIS A 263 -3.36 17.66 1.92
CA HIS A 263 -3.45 18.27 3.25
C HIS A 263 -2.47 17.64 4.24
N ILE A 264 -2.38 16.31 4.26
CA ILE A 264 -1.49 15.59 5.18
C ILE A 264 -0.03 15.88 4.85
N MET A 265 0.36 15.89 3.58
CA MET A 265 1.72 16.18 3.16
C MET A 265 2.14 17.61 3.47
N GLY A 266 1.22 18.58 3.44
CA GLY A 266 1.47 19.93 3.96
C GLY A 266 1.88 19.89 5.45
N SER A 267 1.09 19.21 6.28
CA SER A 267 1.42 19.03 7.70
C SER A 267 2.74 18.28 7.92
N VAL A 268 3.05 17.29 7.10
CA VAL A 268 4.32 16.55 7.15
C VAL A 268 5.49 17.47 6.83
N THR A 269 5.36 18.32 5.82
CA THR A 269 6.34 19.32 5.45
C THR A 269 6.63 20.28 6.62
N ASP A 270 5.58 20.80 7.27
CA ASP A 270 5.70 21.70 8.42
C ASP A 270 6.42 21.04 9.61
N ILE A 271 6.12 19.75 9.88
CA ILE A 271 6.80 18.96 10.93
C ILE A 271 8.30 18.86 10.62
N ILE A 272 8.64 18.47 9.39
CA ILE A 272 10.03 18.29 8.96
C ILE A 272 10.80 19.61 9.07
N LEU A 273 10.23 20.72 8.59
CA LEU A 273 10.86 22.04 8.65
C LEU A 273 11.05 22.53 10.09
N THR A 274 10.04 22.37 10.93
CA THR A 274 10.09 22.79 12.33
C THR A 274 11.19 22.05 13.10
N GLN A 275 11.37 20.75 12.82
CA GLN A 275 12.43 19.98 13.48
C GLN A 275 13.81 20.35 12.97
N ASN A 276 13.99 20.50 11.67
CA ASN A 276 15.30 20.96 11.13
C ASN A 276 15.73 22.31 11.69
N LEU A 277 14.78 23.24 11.94
CA LEU A 277 15.06 24.53 12.56
C LEU A 277 15.41 24.45 14.05
N ARG A 278 15.01 23.38 14.75
CA ARG A 278 15.37 23.15 16.16
C ARG A 278 16.76 22.51 16.32
N ASP A 279 17.24 21.86 15.29
CA ASP A 279 18.54 21.18 15.28
C ASP A 279 19.68 22.08 14.76
N LEU A 280 19.35 23.32 14.30
CA LEU A 280 20.25 24.42 13.97
C LEU A 280 20.47 25.36 15.19
#